data_ed4424dd4165822a35e534126edbd213
#
_entry.id   ed4424dd4165822a35e534126edbd213
#
_cell.length_a   1.000
_cell.length_b   1.000
_cell.length_c   1.000
_cell.angle_alpha   90.00
_cell.angle_beta   90.00
_cell.angle_gamma   90.00
#
_symmetry.space_group_name_H-M   'P 1'
#
loop_
_entity.id
_entity.type
_entity.pdbx_description
1 polymer ?
#
loop_
_entity_poly.entity_id
_entity_poly.type
_entity_poly.pdbx_seq_one_letter_code
_entity_poly.pdbx_strand_id
1 'polypeptide(L)'
;MTLTTFALIRHGQTDWNAERRLQGSTDIPLNDVGRGQARDAVAVVSAYEWDAIVSSPLSRAAETADLIAAGLGLPVVRRLPELSERSFGPAEGLQAGPELDALRIEGGFRGAESEDEAADRGLTALEALAGEFRGGRVLVVAHGTLLRVSLSRAVGRTLQSIDNAALNLAHHHAVDGWQLEFFNGGPVMETADA
;
A
#
# COMPACT_ATOMS: atom_id res chain seq x y z
N MET A 1 -16.13 20.29 -8.43
CA MET A 1 -14.73 19.84 -8.26
C MET A 1 -14.74 18.32 -8.34
N THR A 2 -13.82 17.72 -9.09
CA THR A 2 -13.86 16.26 -9.31
C THR A 2 -12.97 15.60 -8.26
N LEU A 3 -13.53 14.71 -7.45
CA LEU A 3 -12.87 13.98 -6.38
C LEU A 3 -12.67 12.54 -6.81
N THR A 4 -11.43 12.06 -6.87
CA THR A 4 -11.13 10.64 -7.06
C THR A 4 -10.84 10.00 -5.71
N THR A 5 -11.52 8.89 -5.41
CA THR A 5 -11.41 8.20 -4.12
C THR A 5 -10.58 6.92 -4.27
N PHE A 6 -9.66 6.69 -3.34
CA PHE A 6 -8.80 5.52 -3.31
C PHE A 6 -9.00 4.72 -2.02
N ALA A 7 -9.28 3.42 -2.16
CA ALA A 7 -9.00 2.46 -1.10
C ALA A 7 -7.60 1.90 -1.33
N LEU A 8 -6.68 2.19 -0.44
CA LEU A 8 -5.29 1.75 -0.49
C LEU A 8 -5.10 0.66 0.56
N ILE A 9 -4.86 -0.56 0.12
CA ILE A 9 -4.82 -1.75 0.99
C ILE A 9 -3.43 -2.38 0.92
N ARG A 10 -2.81 -2.58 2.08
CA ARG A 10 -1.62 -3.42 2.17
C ARG A 10 -2.01 -4.88 1.99
N HIS A 11 -1.21 -5.67 1.26
CA HIS A 11 -1.42 -7.11 1.12
C HIS A 11 -1.60 -7.82 2.47
N GLY A 12 -2.26 -8.97 2.47
CA GLY A 12 -2.39 -9.85 3.63
C GLY A 12 -1.05 -10.40 4.14
N GLN A 13 -1.05 -11.05 5.29
CA GLN A 13 0.15 -11.57 5.93
C GLN A 13 0.87 -12.61 5.07
N THR A 14 2.20 -12.58 5.09
CA THR A 14 3.10 -13.62 4.60
C THR A 14 3.85 -14.26 5.77
N ASP A 15 4.54 -15.41 5.55
CA ASP A 15 5.36 -16.02 6.58
C ASP A 15 6.49 -15.07 7.02
N TRP A 16 7.09 -14.31 6.10
CA TRP A 16 8.10 -13.32 6.46
C TRP A 16 7.56 -12.18 7.34
N ASN A 17 6.28 -11.79 7.16
CA ASN A 17 5.65 -10.83 8.08
C ASN A 17 5.48 -11.44 9.48
N ALA A 18 5.02 -12.71 9.56
CA ALA A 18 4.85 -13.39 10.83
C ALA A 18 6.20 -13.58 11.55
N GLU A 19 7.25 -13.87 10.82
CA GLU A 19 8.62 -14.01 11.31
C GLU A 19 9.34 -12.67 11.53
N ARG A 20 8.73 -11.55 11.21
CA ARG A 20 9.33 -10.19 11.29
C ARG A 20 10.62 -10.06 10.47
N ARG A 21 10.67 -10.73 9.31
CA ARG A 21 11.72 -10.55 8.32
C ARG A 21 11.42 -9.34 7.45
N LEU A 22 12.45 -8.60 7.10
CA LEU A 22 12.34 -7.46 6.19
C LEU A 22 11.95 -7.98 4.79
N GLN A 23 10.82 -7.53 4.28
CA GLN A 23 10.28 -7.99 3.01
C GLN A 23 10.15 -6.81 2.04
N GLY A 24 10.88 -6.89 0.94
CA GLY A 24 10.87 -5.90 -0.13
C GLY A 24 10.42 -6.47 -1.46
N SER A 25 11.29 -6.44 -2.45
CA SER A 25 11.03 -6.94 -3.81
C SER A 25 11.02 -8.47 -3.90
N THR A 26 11.58 -9.17 -2.93
CA THR A 26 11.51 -10.65 -2.85
C THR A 26 10.07 -11.11 -2.80
N ASP A 27 9.71 -12.02 -3.71
CA ASP A 27 8.33 -12.45 -3.89
C ASP A 27 7.99 -13.65 -3.00
N ILE A 28 7.41 -13.36 -1.83
CA ILE A 28 6.94 -14.34 -0.84
C ILE A 28 5.39 -14.35 -0.90
N PRO A 29 4.74 -15.52 -1.02
CA PRO A 29 3.27 -15.61 -1.13
C PRO A 29 2.56 -15.32 0.18
N LEU A 30 1.24 -15.13 0.12
CA LEU A 30 0.39 -15.09 1.31
C LEU A 30 0.46 -16.41 2.07
N ASN A 31 0.40 -16.32 3.40
CA ASN A 31 0.07 -17.47 4.23
C ASN A 31 -1.47 -17.57 4.44
N ASP A 32 -1.93 -18.58 5.16
CA ASP A 32 -3.38 -18.80 5.35
C ASP A 32 -4.05 -17.67 6.15
N VAL A 33 -3.33 -17.06 7.09
CA VAL A 33 -3.80 -15.88 7.82
C VAL A 33 -4.00 -14.72 6.85
N GLY A 34 -3.03 -14.48 5.96
CA GLY A 34 -3.13 -13.41 4.95
C GLY A 34 -4.29 -13.61 3.98
N ARG A 35 -4.56 -14.85 3.57
CA ARG A 35 -5.75 -15.19 2.75
C ARG A 35 -7.05 -14.93 3.51
N GLY A 36 -7.09 -15.23 4.81
CA GLY A 36 -8.20 -14.86 5.70
C GLY A 36 -8.41 -13.35 5.73
N GLN A 37 -7.35 -12.61 6.04
CA GLN A 37 -7.36 -11.14 6.09
C GLN A 37 -7.85 -10.50 4.77
N ALA A 38 -7.43 -11.04 3.62
CA ALA A 38 -7.88 -10.55 2.31
C ALA A 38 -9.39 -10.77 2.10
N ARG A 39 -9.94 -11.90 2.55
CA ARG A 39 -11.39 -12.15 2.49
C ARG A 39 -12.18 -11.26 3.45
N ASP A 40 -11.65 -11.02 4.66
CA ASP A 40 -12.29 -10.16 5.66
C ASP A 40 -12.31 -8.70 5.20
N ALA A 41 -11.29 -8.24 4.46
CA ALA A 41 -11.25 -6.91 3.88
C ALA A 41 -12.43 -6.64 2.93
N VAL A 42 -12.99 -7.68 2.27
CA VAL A 42 -14.17 -7.54 1.41
C VAL A 42 -15.34 -6.90 2.16
N ALA A 43 -15.59 -7.29 3.40
CA ALA A 43 -16.70 -6.73 4.19
C ALA A 43 -16.57 -5.22 4.39
N VAL A 44 -15.34 -4.73 4.52
CA VAL A 44 -15.06 -3.30 4.71
C VAL A 44 -15.22 -2.54 3.39
N VAL A 45 -14.62 -3.05 2.30
CA VAL A 45 -14.63 -2.33 1.01
C VAL A 45 -15.95 -2.45 0.28
N SER A 46 -16.80 -3.45 0.58
CA SER A 46 -18.13 -3.61 -0.01
C SER A 46 -19.14 -2.52 0.38
N ALA A 47 -18.81 -1.68 1.37
CA ALA A 47 -19.59 -0.49 1.69
C ALA A 47 -19.55 0.58 0.58
N TYR A 48 -18.66 0.44 -0.39
CA TYR A 48 -18.46 1.36 -1.50
C TYR A 48 -18.58 0.63 -2.84
N GLU A 49 -19.02 1.34 -3.87
CA GLU A 49 -18.90 0.88 -5.26
C GLU A 49 -17.53 1.28 -5.82
N TRP A 50 -16.84 0.37 -6.52
CA TRP A 50 -15.51 0.58 -7.09
C TRP A 50 -15.56 0.49 -8.61
N ASP A 51 -14.90 1.43 -9.29
CA ASP A 51 -14.81 1.44 -10.77
C ASP A 51 -13.65 0.56 -11.26
N ALA A 52 -12.61 0.38 -10.45
CA ALA A 52 -11.46 -0.42 -10.81
C ALA A 52 -10.77 -1.01 -9.57
N ILE A 53 -10.16 -2.19 -9.78
CA ILE A 53 -9.20 -2.79 -8.84
C ILE A 53 -7.85 -2.89 -9.54
N VAL A 54 -6.81 -2.33 -8.93
CA VAL A 54 -5.43 -2.33 -9.42
C VAL A 54 -4.52 -2.91 -8.34
N SER A 55 -3.46 -3.61 -8.72
CA SER A 55 -2.52 -4.14 -7.72
C SER A 55 -1.06 -4.04 -8.14
N SER A 56 -0.16 -4.23 -7.17
CA SER A 56 1.21 -4.65 -7.41
C SER A 56 1.24 -6.02 -8.11
N PRO A 57 2.24 -6.32 -8.95
CA PRO A 57 2.41 -7.65 -9.56
C PRO A 57 2.98 -8.69 -8.59
N LEU A 58 3.54 -8.30 -7.43
CA LEU A 58 4.08 -9.27 -6.45
C LEU A 58 2.99 -10.18 -5.92
N SER A 59 3.26 -11.49 -5.84
CA SER A 59 2.28 -12.55 -5.63
C SER A 59 1.35 -12.28 -4.44
N ARG A 60 1.88 -11.83 -3.31
CA ARG A 60 1.11 -11.50 -2.10
C ARG A 60 0.07 -10.39 -2.30
N ALA A 61 0.42 -9.35 -3.07
CA ALA A 61 -0.50 -8.26 -3.37
C ALA A 61 -1.48 -8.65 -4.49
N ALA A 62 -1.00 -9.36 -5.50
CA ALA A 62 -1.82 -9.88 -6.58
C ALA A 62 -2.90 -10.85 -6.05
N GLU A 63 -2.52 -11.84 -5.20
CA GLU A 63 -3.46 -12.77 -4.60
C GLU A 63 -4.45 -12.06 -3.64
N THR A 64 -3.99 -11.06 -2.86
CA THR A 64 -4.90 -10.24 -2.04
C THR A 64 -5.93 -9.53 -2.89
N ALA A 65 -5.50 -8.91 -4.01
CA ALA A 65 -6.41 -8.24 -4.93
C ALA A 65 -7.39 -9.20 -5.60
N ASP A 66 -6.93 -10.39 -6.01
CA ASP A 66 -7.79 -11.41 -6.63
C ASP A 66 -8.87 -11.92 -5.66
N LEU A 67 -8.53 -12.10 -4.37
CA LEU A 67 -9.49 -12.51 -3.34
C LEU A 67 -10.53 -11.41 -3.07
N ILE A 68 -10.11 -10.14 -3.00
CA ILE A 68 -11.02 -9.00 -2.86
C ILE A 68 -11.91 -8.86 -4.09
N ALA A 69 -11.34 -8.95 -5.29
CA ALA A 69 -12.02 -8.88 -6.56
C ALA A 69 -13.11 -9.95 -6.69
N ALA A 70 -12.80 -11.19 -6.32
CA ALA A 70 -13.76 -12.30 -6.28
C ALA A 70 -14.93 -12.02 -5.32
N GLY A 71 -14.64 -11.45 -4.14
CA GLY A 71 -15.68 -11.10 -3.16
C GLY A 71 -16.59 -9.94 -3.60
N LEU A 72 -16.05 -9.01 -4.39
CA LEU A 72 -16.81 -7.87 -4.94
C LEU A 72 -17.48 -8.18 -6.28
N GLY A 73 -17.15 -9.28 -6.94
CA GLY A 73 -17.61 -9.59 -8.30
C GLY A 73 -17.03 -8.66 -9.37
N LEU A 74 -15.85 -8.10 -9.13
CA LEU A 74 -15.16 -7.16 -10.03
C LEU A 74 -13.83 -7.77 -10.53
N PRO A 75 -13.36 -7.43 -11.75
CA PRO A 75 -12.04 -7.88 -12.20
C PRO A 75 -10.91 -7.00 -11.62
N VAL A 76 -9.72 -7.59 -11.45
CA VAL A 76 -8.48 -6.82 -11.34
C VAL A 76 -8.10 -6.34 -12.74
N VAL A 77 -8.21 -5.03 -12.98
CA VAL A 77 -8.04 -4.47 -14.33
C VAL A 77 -6.58 -4.33 -14.73
N ARG A 78 -5.66 -4.18 -13.75
CA ARG A 78 -4.23 -3.96 -14.02
C ARG A 78 -3.36 -4.35 -12.83
N ARG A 79 -2.15 -4.85 -13.15
CA ARG A 79 -1.05 -4.99 -12.19
C ARG A 79 0.09 -4.07 -12.61
N LEU A 80 0.49 -3.14 -11.74
CA LEU A 80 1.45 -2.09 -12.04
C LEU A 80 2.76 -2.36 -11.29
N PRO A 81 3.89 -2.52 -12.02
CA PRO A 81 5.21 -2.65 -11.40
C PRO A 81 5.57 -1.50 -10.47
N GLU A 82 5.07 -0.30 -10.76
CA GLU A 82 5.25 0.92 -9.97
C GLU A 82 4.62 0.81 -8.58
N LEU A 83 3.70 -0.12 -8.36
CA LEU A 83 3.11 -0.42 -7.06
C LEU A 83 3.84 -1.52 -6.28
N SER A 84 4.99 -2.02 -6.77
CA SER A 84 5.82 -2.99 -6.06
C SER A 84 6.40 -2.40 -4.77
N GLU A 85 6.69 -3.26 -3.77
CA GLU A 85 7.29 -2.80 -2.52
C GLU A 85 8.67 -2.17 -2.76
N ARG A 86 9.08 -1.31 -1.84
CA ARG A 86 10.44 -0.79 -1.75
C ARG A 86 11.43 -1.96 -1.71
N SER A 87 12.43 -1.92 -2.58
CA SER A 87 13.52 -2.88 -2.50
C SER A 87 14.40 -2.57 -1.28
N PHE A 88 14.65 -3.58 -0.45
CA PHE A 88 15.59 -3.46 0.67
C PHE A 88 16.95 -4.09 0.35
N GLY A 89 17.16 -4.55 -0.89
CA GLY A 89 18.42 -5.12 -1.35
C GLY A 89 18.92 -6.26 -0.45
N PRO A 90 20.20 -6.26 -0.06
CA PRO A 90 20.77 -7.33 0.78
C PRO A 90 20.14 -7.49 2.18
N ALA A 91 19.32 -6.53 2.62
CA ALA A 91 18.63 -6.61 3.90
C ALA A 91 17.36 -7.47 3.86
N GLU A 92 16.88 -7.84 2.65
CA GLU A 92 15.68 -8.67 2.51
C GLU A 92 15.88 -10.05 3.13
N GLY A 93 14.87 -10.54 3.85
CA GLY A 93 14.88 -11.81 4.58
C GLY A 93 15.56 -11.76 5.94
N LEU A 94 16.28 -10.71 6.29
CA LEU A 94 16.88 -10.56 7.60
C LEU A 94 15.86 -10.15 8.65
N GLN A 95 16.08 -10.61 9.88
CA GLN A 95 15.39 -10.14 11.07
C GLN A 95 16.22 -9.07 11.77
N ALA A 96 15.62 -8.35 12.74
CA ALA A 96 16.34 -7.43 13.60
C ALA A 96 17.50 -8.15 14.32
N GLY A 97 18.70 -7.61 14.21
CA GLY A 97 19.91 -8.17 14.80
C GLY A 97 21.18 -7.70 14.10
N PRO A 98 22.35 -8.22 14.52
CA PRO A 98 23.65 -7.74 14.06
C PRO A 98 23.85 -7.74 12.55
N GLU A 99 23.30 -8.72 11.84
CA GLU A 99 23.41 -8.84 10.37
C GLU A 99 22.67 -7.68 9.68
N LEU A 100 21.43 -7.41 10.11
CA LEU A 100 20.64 -6.29 9.59
C LEU A 100 21.29 -4.95 9.98
N ASP A 101 21.77 -4.82 11.22
CA ASP A 101 22.41 -3.59 11.71
C ASP A 101 23.68 -3.26 10.95
N ALA A 102 24.45 -4.27 10.50
CA ALA A 102 25.64 -4.07 9.66
C ALA A 102 25.34 -3.48 8.26
N LEU A 103 24.08 -3.59 7.80
CA LEU A 103 23.63 -3.03 6.54
C LEU A 103 23.03 -1.62 6.69
N ARG A 104 22.76 -1.15 7.92
CA ARG A 104 22.15 0.16 8.15
C ARG A 104 23.06 1.31 7.70
N ILE A 105 22.43 2.28 7.03
CA ILE A 105 23.01 3.57 6.69
C ILE A 105 21.98 4.66 7.04
N GLU A 106 22.37 5.91 6.97
CA GLU A 106 21.43 7.03 7.09
C GLU A 106 20.34 6.90 6.02
N GLY A 107 19.07 6.95 6.43
CA GLY A 107 17.91 6.83 5.54
C GLY A 107 17.54 5.40 5.09
N GLY A 108 18.23 4.35 5.58
CA GLY A 108 17.83 2.98 5.21
C GLY A 108 18.91 1.91 5.32
N PHE A 109 19.07 1.16 4.22
CA PHE A 109 20.02 0.04 4.14
C PHE A 109 20.88 0.17 2.87
N ARG A 110 22.11 -0.31 2.95
CA ARG A 110 23.06 -0.33 1.82
C ARG A 110 22.48 -1.15 0.67
N GLY A 111 22.41 -0.58 -0.53
CA GLY A 111 21.89 -1.24 -1.73
C GLY A 111 20.36 -1.35 -1.79
N ALA A 112 19.64 -0.71 -0.85
CA ALA A 112 18.20 -0.58 -0.91
C ALA A 112 17.77 0.61 -1.80
N GLU A 113 16.55 0.56 -2.32
CA GLU A 113 15.85 1.74 -2.84
C GLU A 113 15.67 2.75 -1.69
N SER A 114 15.87 4.03 -1.91
CA SER A 114 15.61 5.06 -0.90
C SER A 114 14.11 5.22 -0.63
N GLU A 115 13.76 5.80 0.52
CA GLU A 115 12.34 6.12 0.78
C GLU A 115 11.82 7.18 -0.18
N ASP A 116 12.66 8.09 -0.63
CA ASP A 116 12.29 9.13 -1.58
C ASP A 116 11.99 8.55 -2.97
N GLU A 117 12.84 7.66 -3.48
CA GLU A 117 12.59 6.97 -4.77
C GLU A 117 11.31 6.16 -4.74
N ALA A 118 11.08 5.40 -3.66
CA ALA A 118 9.85 4.62 -3.48
C ALA A 118 8.61 5.53 -3.38
N ALA A 119 8.72 6.66 -2.65
CA ALA A 119 7.63 7.63 -2.52
C ALA A 119 7.28 8.28 -3.85
N ASP A 120 8.29 8.70 -4.63
CA ASP A 120 8.08 9.33 -5.95
C ASP A 120 7.42 8.36 -6.92
N ARG A 121 7.94 7.13 -6.98
CA ARG A 121 7.40 6.08 -7.84
C ARG A 121 5.95 5.75 -7.50
N GLY A 122 5.66 5.52 -6.22
CA GLY A 122 4.31 5.18 -5.76
C GLY A 122 3.32 6.33 -5.94
N LEU A 123 3.71 7.57 -5.59
CA LEU A 123 2.85 8.73 -5.75
C LEU A 123 2.56 9.03 -7.23
N THR A 124 3.57 8.94 -8.10
CA THR A 124 3.38 9.09 -9.56
C THR A 124 2.37 8.09 -10.11
N ALA A 125 2.43 6.82 -9.66
CA ALA A 125 1.46 5.81 -10.06
C ALA A 125 0.03 6.13 -9.57
N LEU A 126 -0.12 6.61 -8.33
CA LEU A 126 -1.43 7.00 -7.79
C LEU A 126 -1.99 8.24 -8.50
N GLU A 127 -1.16 9.23 -8.83
CA GLU A 127 -1.57 10.41 -9.60
C GLU A 127 -2.01 10.07 -11.03
N ALA A 128 -1.30 9.15 -11.68
CA ALA A 128 -1.70 8.65 -12.99
C ALA A 128 -3.08 7.97 -12.94
N LEU A 129 -3.33 7.13 -11.92
CA LEU A 129 -4.64 6.53 -11.68
C LEU A 129 -5.72 7.59 -11.37
N ALA A 130 -5.39 8.63 -10.59
CA ALA A 130 -6.32 9.72 -10.31
C ALA A 130 -6.72 10.49 -11.58
N GLY A 131 -5.78 10.65 -12.50
CA GLY A 131 -6.03 11.26 -13.82
C GLY A 131 -6.90 10.39 -14.73
N GLU A 132 -6.64 9.06 -14.75
CA GLU A 132 -7.39 8.08 -15.56
C GLU A 132 -8.82 7.88 -15.05
N PHE A 133 -8.99 7.73 -13.74
CA PHE A 133 -10.29 7.48 -13.07
C PHE A 133 -10.86 8.74 -12.43
N ARG A 134 -10.76 9.87 -13.12
CA ARG A 134 -11.18 11.16 -12.59
C ARG A 134 -12.65 11.16 -12.13
N GLY A 135 -12.88 11.39 -10.85
CA GLY A 135 -14.20 11.38 -10.23
C GLY A 135 -14.72 10.00 -9.85
N GLY A 136 -13.93 8.97 -10.11
CA GLY A 136 -14.25 7.58 -9.80
C GLY A 136 -13.65 7.11 -8.47
N ARG A 137 -13.76 5.80 -8.24
CA ARG A 137 -13.27 5.10 -7.05
C ARG A 137 -12.38 3.94 -7.45
N VAL A 138 -11.14 3.94 -6.97
CA VAL A 138 -10.12 2.95 -7.32
C VAL A 138 -9.66 2.22 -6.06
N LEU A 139 -9.74 0.89 -6.09
CA LEU A 139 -9.16 0.04 -5.06
C LEU A 139 -7.75 -0.36 -5.50
N VAL A 140 -6.76 -0.08 -4.68
CA VAL A 140 -5.34 -0.37 -4.94
C VAL A 140 -4.80 -1.30 -3.87
N VAL A 141 -4.28 -2.46 -4.28
CA VAL A 141 -3.61 -3.38 -3.36
C VAL A 141 -2.11 -3.32 -3.59
N ALA A 142 -1.37 -2.92 -2.56
CA ALA A 142 0.07 -2.75 -2.63
C ALA A 142 0.75 -3.14 -1.30
N HIS A 143 1.75 -2.39 -0.85
CA HIS A 143 2.67 -2.80 0.22
C HIS A 143 2.81 -1.74 1.29
N GLY A 144 3.31 -2.18 2.46
CA GLY A 144 3.36 -1.35 3.65
C GLY A 144 4.25 -0.14 3.52
N THR A 145 5.51 -0.31 3.09
CA THR A 145 6.45 0.81 2.98
C THR A 145 6.08 1.71 1.82
N LEU A 146 5.81 1.16 0.65
CA LEU A 146 5.42 1.95 -0.52
C LEU A 146 4.24 2.87 -0.21
N LEU A 147 3.14 2.31 0.30
CA LEU A 147 1.93 3.10 0.61
C LEU A 147 2.22 4.14 1.69
N ARG A 148 2.95 3.77 2.75
CA ARG A 148 3.31 4.68 3.83
C ARG A 148 4.08 5.90 3.33
N VAL A 149 5.15 5.68 2.56
CA VAL A 149 6.01 6.79 2.11
C VAL A 149 5.33 7.64 1.04
N SER A 150 4.56 7.02 0.11
CA SER A 150 3.79 7.75 -0.92
C SER A 150 2.70 8.61 -0.29
N LEU A 151 1.92 8.06 0.65
CA LEU A 151 0.89 8.81 1.36
C LEU A 151 1.49 9.88 2.26
N SER A 152 2.61 9.60 2.96
CA SER A 152 3.31 10.61 3.77
C SER A 152 3.69 11.83 2.94
N ARG A 153 4.21 11.61 1.74
CA ARG A 153 4.56 12.67 0.79
C ARG A 153 3.33 13.39 0.28
N ALA A 154 2.28 12.65 -0.09
CA ALA A 154 1.04 13.19 -0.61
C ALA A 154 0.35 14.16 0.36
N VAL A 155 0.34 13.82 1.66
CA VAL A 155 -0.34 14.63 2.70
C VAL A 155 0.61 15.53 3.50
N GLY A 156 1.91 15.57 3.15
CA GLY A 156 2.89 16.47 3.77
C GLY A 156 3.23 16.16 5.24
N ARG A 157 2.97 14.93 5.71
CA ARG A 157 3.27 14.50 7.10
C ARG A 157 3.71 13.05 7.18
N THR A 158 4.57 12.71 8.14
CA THR A 158 5.02 11.33 8.36
C THR A 158 3.90 10.46 8.90
N LEU A 159 3.62 9.35 8.21
CA LEU A 159 2.66 8.33 8.62
C LEU A 159 3.36 7.14 9.28
N GLN A 160 2.62 6.43 10.12
CA GLN A 160 3.06 5.22 10.81
C GLN A 160 3.03 4.00 9.88
N SER A 161 3.51 2.83 10.36
CA SER A 161 3.42 1.58 9.61
C SER A 161 1.96 1.19 9.34
N ILE A 162 1.71 0.64 8.16
CA ILE A 162 0.40 0.13 7.75
C ILE A 162 0.34 -1.37 8.05
N ASP A 163 -0.73 -1.82 8.70
CA ASP A 163 -0.96 -3.22 9.05
C ASP A 163 -1.40 -4.05 7.83
N ASN A 164 -1.21 -5.37 7.88
CA ASN A 164 -1.64 -6.26 6.80
C ASN A 164 -3.16 -6.18 6.58
N ALA A 165 -3.58 -6.07 5.33
CA ALA A 165 -4.95 -5.91 4.86
C ALA A 165 -5.69 -4.67 5.42
N ALA A 166 -4.99 -3.73 6.07
CA ALA A 166 -5.60 -2.51 6.57
C ALA A 166 -6.02 -1.60 5.42
N LEU A 167 -7.23 -1.03 5.57
CA LEU A 167 -7.76 -0.02 4.66
C LEU A 167 -7.20 1.36 5.00
N ASN A 168 -6.75 2.06 3.98
CA ASN A 168 -6.48 3.49 4.02
C ASN A 168 -7.35 4.14 2.94
N LEU A 169 -8.19 5.10 3.31
CA LEU A 169 -9.06 5.81 2.38
C LEU A 169 -8.50 7.21 2.14
N ALA A 170 -8.19 7.48 0.89
CA ALA A 170 -7.62 8.76 0.47
C ALA A 170 -8.42 9.36 -0.69
N HIS A 171 -8.41 10.67 -0.77
CA HIS A 171 -9.08 11.45 -1.80
C HIS A 171 -8.06 12.31 -2.52
N HIS A 172 -8.16 12.34 -3.85
CA HIS A 172 -7.38 13.22 -4.69
C HIS A 172 -8.27 14.28 -5.34
N HIS A 173 -8.00 15.52 -5.02
CA HIS A 173 -8.61 16.70 -5.65
C HIS A 173 -7.63 17.29 -6.66
N ALA A 174 -8.08 17.58 -7.86
CA ALA A 174 -7.22 18.13 -8.91
C ALA A 174 -6.58 19.49 -8.57
N VAL A 175 -7.14 20.22 -7.60
CA VAL A 175 -6.67 21.54 -7.17
C VAL A 175 -6.02 21.47 -5.79
N ASP A 176 -6.66 20.78 -4.85
CA ASP A 176 -6.29 20.82 -3.43
C ASP A 176 -5.32 19.67 -3.05
N GLY A 177 -5.03 18.74 -4.00
CA GLY A 177 -4.13 17.60 -3.78
C GLY A 177 -4.78 16.46 -3.01
N TRP A 178 -4.00 15.80 -2.16
CA TRP A 178 -4.40 14.59 -1.44
C TRP A 178 -4.92 14.89 -0.03
N GLN A 179 -5.99 14.19 0.33
CA GLN A 179 -6.53 14.16 1.69
C GLN A 179 -6.67 12.71 2.14
N LEU A 180 -6.37 12.43 3.41
CA LEU A 180 -6.48 11.09 4.00
C LEU A 180 -7.65 11.09 5.00
N GLU A 181 -8.69 10.30 4.70
CA GLU A 181 -9.88 10.17 5.54
C GLU A 181 -9.73 9.06 6.58
N PHE A 182 -9.25 7.87 6.15
CA PHE A 182 -8.94 6.75 7.05
C PHE A 182 -7.48 6.35 6.89
N PHE A 183 -6.88 5.98 8.01
CA PHE A 183 -5.54 5.42 8.03
C PHE A 183 -5.50 4.21 8.97
N ASN A 184 -4.98 3.09 8.46
CA ASN A 184 -4.85 1.85 9.20
C ASN A 184 -6.19 1.36 9.81
N GLY A 185 -7.29 1.53 9.06
CA GLY A 185 -8.65 1.13 9.47
C GLY A 185 -9.34 2.08 10.45
N GLY A 186 -8.70 3.19 10.82
CA GLY A 186 -9.28 4.21 11.71
C GLY A 186 -9.41 5.58 11.04
N PRO A 187 -10.32 6.45 11.53
CA PRO A 187 -10.48 7.80 11.02
C PRO A 187 -9.24 8.64 11.34
N VAL A 188 -8.83 9.47 10.40
CA VAL A 188 -7.78 10.46 10.59
C VAL A 188 -8.39 11.67 11.28
N MET A 189 -8.02 11.88 12.54
CA MET A 189 -8.40 13.13 13.24
C MET A 189 -7.58 14.27 12.64
N GLU A 190 -8.25 15.26 12.05
CA GLU A 190 -7.61 16.52 11.77
C GLU A 190 -7.15 17.12 13.10
N THR A 191 -5.84 17.26 13.29
CA THR A 191 -5.34 18.08 14.38
C THR A 191 -5.79 19.52 14.05
N ALA A 192 -6.76 20.04 14.81
CA ALA A 192 -7.05 21.46 14.75
C ALA A 192 -5.72 22.18 15.01
N ASP A 193 -5.27 22.94 14.02
CA ASP A 193 -4.10 23.81 14.16
C ASP A 193 -4.35 24.71 15.37
N ALA A 194 -3.48 24.60 16.38
CA ALA A 194 -3.47 25.45 17.56
C ALA A 194 -2.59 26.69 17.29
#